data_281604e2004bb1e6b21fb9ab51758f5a
#
_entry.id   281604e2004bb1e6b21fb9ab51758f5a
#
_cell.length_a   1.000
_cell.length_b   1.000
_cell.length_c   1.000
_cell.angle_alpha   90.00
_cell.angle_beta   90.00
_cell.angle_gamma   90.00
#
_symmetry.space_group_name_H-M   'P 1'
#
loop_
_entity.id
_entity.type
_entity.pdbx_description
1 polymer ?
#
loop_
_entity_poly.entity_id
_entity_poly.type
_entity_poly.pdbx_seq_one_letter_code
_entity_poly.pdbx_strand_id
1 'polypeptide(L)'
;PFYIAAWVRPHKEFLLFPAAAAPLVYALAYFLFSAQEMLPYVGLIAAVAFAAQVCRLNLKEAAAARAAGFLLLSSAALTTMALASLADARFWPVVLSVEILVLAFLRNRLNVTTLTPGIRVGALLFAAVECKNIINIFKLLFLAPLVPVEFYASELTTIFYVSDIIVPSAAFAALAFVSPRGRGRTIAAAAAGLLAFFGLFSFYMLVKMQFAGKISLLPDFADYTLMTNLFLLGALTCAYGSNRLLGKVVFAVGLWRLFALGLLCGSPFFNRVEVFLPGTLFAYGAPMLIFAFCAFKTNGNIRDNFVRMAALMSFILVSAVLTLAFYRRLYLPGIRFDDGSVFAYSAVWLILGCLWLVAAFRCRALVKPAFGLIYFVIAKVFLYDVSSLDGIWRISALFGLAGSLLVISYGYSRWFQPKKETV
;
A
#
# COMPACT_ATOMS: atom_id res chain seq x y z
N PRO A 1 39.47 -15.63 30.74
CA PRO A 1 39.40 -15.72 32.22
C PRO A 1 38.06 -15.26 32.77
N PHE A 2 37.56 -14.06 32.44
CA PHE A 2 36.29 -13.49 32.93
C PHE A 2 35.07 -14.35 32.60
N TYR A 3 35.05 -14.99 31.43
CA TYR A 3 33.96 -15.86 30.99
C TYR A 3 33.88 -17.14 31.86
N ILE A 4 35.03 -17.73 32.17
CA ILE A 4 35.12 -18.94 33.01
C ILE A 4 34.73 -18.56 34.47
N ALA A 5 35.19 -17.40 34.97
CA ALA A 5 34.82 -16.91 36.28
C ALA A 5 33.30 -16.64 36.39
N ALA A 6 32.68 -16.08 35.35
CA ALA A 6 31.24 -15.87 35.29
C ALA A 6 30.44 -17.17 35.25
N TRP A 7 31.00 -18.26 34.69
CA TRP A 7 30.42 -19.61 34.69
C TRP A 7 30.43 -20.25 36.07
N VAL A 8 31.55 -20.07 36.81
CA VAL A 8 31.75 -20.65 38.16
C VAL A 8 31.00 -19.89 39.23
N ARG A 9 31.00 -18.57 39.15
CA ARG A 9 30.29 -17.68 40.13
C ARG A 9 29.52 -16.59 39.36
N PRO A 10 28.22 -16.75 39.15
CA PRO A 10 27.42 -15.81 38.34
C PRO A 10 27.17 -14.51 39.13
N HIS A 11 28.22 -13.73 39.38
CA HIS A 11 28.09 -12.35 39.83
C HIS A 11 27.61 -11.49 38.63
N LYS A 12 26.56 -10.77 38.82
CA LYS A 12 25.81 -10.03 37.76
C LYS A 12 26.69 -9.06 36.98
N GLU A 13 27.69 -8.46 37.64
CA GLU A 13 28.62 -7.49 37.04
C GLU A 13 29.65 -8.17 36.13
N PHE A 14 30.08 -9.38 36.43
CA PHE A 14 31.02 -10.15 35.59
C PHE A 14 30.41 -10.66 34.30
N LEU A 15 29.07 -10.73 34.19
CA LEU A 15 28.37 -11.19 32.97
C LEU A 15 28.26 -10.08 31.96
N LEU A 16 28.18 -8.82 32.36
CA LEU A 16 28.02 -7.68 31.47
C LEU A 16 29.24 -7.43 30.58
N PHE A 17 30.44 -7.57 31.14
CA PHE A 17 31.67 -7.33 30.40
C PHE A 17 31.91 -8.33 29.26
N PRO A 18 31.88 -9.66 29.46
CA PRO A 18 32.02 -10.61 28.37
C PRO A 18 30.85 -10.53 27.36
N ALA A 19 29.63 -10.21 27.82
CA ALA A 19 28.51 -10.04 26.96
C ALA A 19 28.67 -8.83 26.02
N ALA A 20 29.24 -7.73 26.46
CA ALA A 20 29.50 -6.56 25.62
C ALA A 20 30.74 -6.76 24.73
N ALA A 21 31.79 -7.40 25.27
CA ALA A 21 33.06 -7.58 24.55
C ALA A 21 33.05 -8.66 23.48
N ALA A 22 32.28 -9.75 23.67
CA ALA A 22 32.33 -10.88 22.77
C ALA A 22 31.96 -10.57 21.31
N PRO A 23 30.88 -9.84 20.98
CA PRO A 23 30.58 -9.44 19.59
C PRO A 23 31.66 -8.56 18.97
N LEU A 24 32.28 -7.65 19.76
CA LEU A 24 33.34 -6.77 19.30
C LEU A 24 34.63 -7.58 19.01
N VAL A 25 35.00 -8.49 19.92
CA VAL A 25 36.16 -9.38 19.73
C VAL A 25 35.94 -10.28 18.52
N TYR A 26 34.73 -10.81 18.34
CA TYR A 26 34.40 -11.62 17.17
C TYR A 26 34.49 -10.82 15.87
N ALA A 27 33.93 -9.59 15.84
CA ALA A 27 34.01 -8.72 14.68
C ALA A 27 35.47 -8.38 14.33
N LEU A 28 36.30 -8.08 15.34
CA LEU A 28 37.72 -7.81 15.16
C LEU A 28 38.46 -9.06 14.64
N ALA A 29 38.18 -10.24 15.24
CA ALA A 29 38.75 -11.51 14.79
C ALA A 29 38.35 -11.83 13.34
N TYR A 30 37.11 -11.60 12.98
CA TYR A 30 36.62 -11.78 11.63
C TYR A 30 37.35 -10.86 10.63
N PHE A 31 37.55 -9.60 11.01
CA PHE A 31 38.27 -8.63 10.18
C PHE A 31 39.74 -9.01 9.98
N LEU A 32 40.39 -9.49 11.04
CA LEU A 32 41.82 -9.86 11.01
C LEU A 32 42.08 -11.26 10.40
N PHE A 33 41.11 -12.17 10.55
CA PHE A 33 41.29 -13.59 10.20
C PHE A 33 40.16 -14.09 9.31
N SER A 34 39.69 -13.28 8.37
CA SER A 34 38.56 -13.60 7.50
C SER A 34 38.69 -14.89 6.66
N ALA A 35 39.94 -15.39 6.49
CA ALA A 35 40.24 -16.63 5.77
C ALA A 35 40.13 -17.93 6.61
N GLN A 36 39.83 -17.82 7.91
CA GLN A 36 39.71 -19.01 8.75
C GLN A 36 38.28 -19.58 8.74
N GLU A 37 38.09 -20.73 8.12
CA GLU A 37 36.83 -21.43 7.99
C GLU A 37 36.18 -21.80 9.35
N MET A 38 36.98 -21.90 10.42
CA MET A 38 36.48 -22.26 11.77
C MET A 38 35.88 -21.12 12.57
N LEU A 39 36.14 -19.87 12.20
CA LEU A 39 35.71 -18.71 12.96
C LEU A 39 34.17 -18.61 13.15
N PRO A 40 33.34 -18.87 12.13
CA PRO A 40 31.89 -18.86 12.28
C PRO A 40 31.37 -19.88 13.30
N TYR A 41 31.94 -21.06 13.34
CA TYR A 41 31.56 -22.10 14.29
C TYR A 41 31.89 -21.70 15.74
N VAL A 42 33.02 -21.03 15.96
CA VAL A 42 33.38 -20.48 17.26
C VAL A 42 32.35 -19.43 17.69
N GLY A 43 31.88 -18.55 16.76
CA GLY A 43 30.82 -17.60 17.01
C GLY A 43 29.50 -18.27 17.42
N LEU A 44 29.09 -19.31 16.74
CA LEU A 44 27.87 -20.07 17.08
C LEU A 44 27.97 -20.76 18.45
N ILE A 45 29.12 -21.40 18.75
CA ILE A 45 29.35 -22.04 20.06
C ILE A 45 29.28 -20.99 21.17
N ALA A 46 29.91 -19.83 20.99
CA ALA A 46 29.84 -18.72 21.94
C ALA A 46 28.41 -18.20 22.11
N ALA A 47 27.65 -18.06 21.02
CA ALA A 47 26.25 -17.65 21.07
C ALA A 47 25.40 -18.61 21.90
N VAL A 48 25.53 -19.91 21.67
CA VAL A 48 24.83 -20.96 22.44
C VAL A 48 25.23 -20.91 23.92
N ALA A 49 26.50 -20.72 24.21
CA ALA A 49 27.00 -20.62 25.59
C ALA A 49 26.43 -19.39 26.32
N PHE A 50 26.30 -18.23 25.64
CA PHE A 50 25.63 -17.06 26.22
C PHE A 50 24.13 -17.30 26.45
N ALA A 51 23.44 -17.91 25.52
CA ALA A 51 22.03 -18.26 25.68
C ALA A 51 21.81 -19.23 26.84
N ALA A 52 22.67 -20.24 26.98
CA ALA A 52 22.61 -21.23 28.06
C ALA A 52 22.81 -20.61 29.47
N GLN A 53 23.63 -19.55 29.58
CA GLN A 53 23.80 -18.84 30.85
C GLN A 53 22.52 -18.16 31.35
N VAL A 54 21.65 -17.71 30.43
CA VAL A 54 20.36 -17.08 30.80
C VAL A 54 19.47 -18.05 31.59
N CYS A 55 19.53 -19.35 31.30
CA CYS A 55 18.76 -20.38 32.00
C CYS A 55 19.18 -20.54 33.49
N ARG A 56 20.36 -20.05 33.84
CA ARG A 56 20.88 -20.12 35.22
C ARG A 56 20.58 -18.87 36.07
N LEU A 57 20.00 -17.81 35.42
CA LEU A 57 19.71 -16.56 36.09
C LEU A 57 18.32 -16.57 36.71
N ASN A 58 18.24 -16.04 37.96
CA ASN A 58 16.93 -15.79 38.55
C ASN A 58 16.31 -14.51 38.01
N LEU A 59 15.51 -14.62 36.98
CA LEU A 59 14.92 -13.49 36.24
C LEU A 59 13.92 -12.64 37.06
N LYS A 60 13.58 -13.07 38.29
CA LYS A 60 12.74 -12.26 39.17
C LYS A 60 13.50 -11.04 39.70
N GLU A 61 14.81 -11.07 39.70
CA GLU A 61 15.64 -9.94 40.10
C GLU A 61 15.92 -9.01 38.92
N ALA A 62 15.69 -7.70 39.10
CA ALA A 62 15.84 -6.72 38.02
C ALA A 62 17.26 -6.65 37.42
N ALA A 63 18.30 -6.91 38.25
CA ALA A 63 19.68 -6.95 37.79
C ALA A 63 19.97 -8.20 36.97
N ALA A 64 19.41 -9.36 37.35
CA ALA A 64 19.54 -10.60 36.61
C ALA A 64 18.77 -10.52 35.26
N ALA A 65 17.61 -9.90 35.25
CA ALA A 65 16.83 -9.66 34.00
C ALA A 65 17.59 -8.74 33.04
N ARG A 66 18.29 -7.70 33.53
CA ARG A 66 19.18 -6.86 32.71
C ARG A 66 20.36 -7.64 32.13
N ALA A 67 21.05 -8.42 32.98
CA ALA A 67 22.14 -9.27 32.51
C ALA A 67 21.71 -10.29 31.48
N ALA A 68 20.56 -10.94 31.67
CA ALA A 68 19.95 -11.84 30.71
C ALA A 68 19.69 -11.14 29.35
N GLY A 69 19.21 -9.92 29.37
CA GLY A 69 19.01 -9.14 28.16
C GLY A 69 20.30 -8.88 27.37
N PHE A 70 21.39 -8.51 28.05
CA PHE A 70 22.69 -8.33 27.42
C PHE A 70 23.27 -9.66 26.87
N LEU A 71 23.15 -10.76 27.60
CA LEU A 71 23.59 -12.07 27.14
C LEU A 71 22.82 -12.52 25.89
N LEU A 72 21.51 -12.32 25.86
CA LEU A 72 20.69 -12.64 24.69
C LEU A 72 21.01 -11.76 23.49
N LEU A 73 21.26 -10.45 23.71
CA LEU A 73 21.67 -9.55 22.62
C LEU A 73 23.04 -9.95 22.06
N SER A 74 23.97 -10.34 22.90
CA SER A 74 25.29 -10.80 22.45
C SER A 74 25.22 -12.14 21.75
N SER A 75 24.38 -13.04 22.24
CA SER A 75 24.09 -14.31 21.56
C SER A 75 23.51 -14.05 20.16
N ALA A 76 22.52 -13.17 20.04
CA ALA A 76 21.93 -12.80 18.78
C ALA A 76 22.96 -12.19 17.83
N ALA A 77 23.73 -11.19 18.28
CA ALA A 77 24.76 -10.56 17.46
C ALA A 77 25.82 -11.54 16.95
N LEU A 78 26.28 -12.46 17.80
CA LEU A 78 27.22 -13.51 17.41
C LEU A 78 26.61 -14.49 16.42
N THR A 79 25.35 -14.87 16.62
CA THR A 79 24.64 -15.75 15.68
C THR A 79 24.50 -15.08 14.31
N THR A 80 24.08 -13.81 14.26
CA THR A 80 23.96 -13.05 13.01
C THR A 80 25.29 -12.93 12.30
N MET A 81 26.36 -12.54 12.99
CA MET A 81 27.70 -12.40 12.41
C MET A 81 28.25 -13.75 11.90
N ALA A 82 28.06 -14.84 12.66
CA ALA A 82 28.48 -16.16 12.27
C ALA A 82 27.70 -16.68 11.05
N LEU A 83 26.38 -16.53 11.06
CA LEU A 83 25.54 -16.93 9.93
C LEU A 83 25.79 -16.06 8.70
N ALA A 84 26.06 -14.76 8.88
CA ALA A 84 26.40 -13.87 7.78
C ALA A 84 27.72 -14.24 7.10
N SER A 85 28.66 -14.88 7.83
CA SER A 85 29.91 -15.36 7.27
C SER A 85 29.81 -16.76 6.64
N LEU A 86 28.84 -17.58 7.05
CA LEU A 86 28.61 -18.93 6.51
C LEU A 86 27.62 -18.94 5.34
N ALA A 87 26.60 -18.10 5.42
CA ALA A 87 25.54 -18.05 4.43
C ALA A 87 25.86 -17.04 3.33
N ASP A 88 25.40 -17.33 2.10
CA ASP A 88 25.36 -16.34 1.03
C ASP A 88 24.57 -15.09 1.53
N ALA A 89 25.00 -13.91 1.10
CA ALA A 89 24.36 -12.63 1.42
C ALA A 89 22.85 -12.61 1.11
N ARG A 90 22.39 -13.45 0.21
CA ARG A 90 20.98 -13.65 -0.15
C ARG A 90 20.11 -14.14 1.01
N PHE A 91 20.69 -14.78 2.03
CA PHE A 91 19.93 -15.29 3.19
C PHE A 91 19.90 -14.34 4.38
N TRP A 92 20.55 -13.17 4.30
CA TRP A 92 20.55 -12.19 5.40
C TRP A 92 19.13 -11.72 5.79
N PRO A 93 18.18 -11.48 4.87
CA PRO A 93 16.82 -11.14 5.24
C PRO A 93 16.14 -12.20 6.11
N VAL A 94 16.38 -13.49 5.80
CA VAL A 94 15.86 -14.60 6.61
C VAL A 94 16.43 -14.54 8.02
N VAL A 95 17.77 -14.48 8.14
CA VAL A 95 18.44 -14.48 9.44
C VAL A 95 17.95 -13.34 10.32
N LEU A 96 17.94 -12.12 9.78
CA LEU A 96 17.52 -10.91 10.51
C LEU A 96 16.04 -10.95 10.89
N SER A 97 15.15 -11.38 10.00
CA SER A 97 13.71 -11.44 10.29
C SER A 97 13.38 -12.47 11.36
N VAL A 98 14.01 -13.63 11.32
CA VAL A 98 13.85 -14.70 12.33
C VAL A 98 14.45 -14.24 13.66
N GLU A 99 15.61 -13.61 13.66
CA GLU A 99 16.24 -13.08 14.87
C GLU A 99 15.36 -12.02 15.57
N ILE A 100 14.82 -11.07 14.81
CA ILE A 100 13.87 -10.08 15.34
C ILE A 100 12.67 -10.78 16.00
N LEU A 101 12.13 -11.82 15.36
CA LEU A 101 11.02 -12.60 15.90
C LEU A 101 11.40 -13.28 17.21
N VAL A 102 12.55 -13.97 17.23
CA VAL A 102 13.06 -14.67 18.43
C VAL A 102 13.31 -13.71 19.58
N LEU A 103 13.96 -12.58 19.32
CA LEU A 103 14.19 -11.54 20.35
C LEU A 103 12.89 -10.96 20.89
N ALA A 104 11.90 -10.74 20.04
CA ALA A 104 10.60 -10.23 20.47
C ALA A 104 9.81 -11.28 21.28
N PHE A 105 9.88 -12.55 20.88
CA PHE A 105 9.28 -13.66 21.62
C PHE A 105 9.92 -13.79 23.00
N LEU A 106 11.25 -13.80 23.09
CA LEU A 106 11.99 -13.88 24.36
C LEU A 106 11.70 -12.66 25.25
N ARG A 107 11.66 -11.46 24.68
CA ARG A 107 11.27 -10.25 25.40
C ARG A 107 9.93 -10.40 26.10
N ASN A 108 8.94 -10.91 25.38
CA ASN A 108 7.58 -11.06 25.91
C ASN A 108 7.48 -12.23 26.90
N ARG A 109 8.17 -13.35 26.60
CA ARG A 109 8.12 -14.56 27.44
C ARG A 109 8.89 -14.37 28.76
N LEU A 110 10.04 -13.72 28.72
CA LEU A 110 10.91 -13.52 29.86
C LEU A 110 10.70 -12.16 30.53
N ASN A 111 9.86 -11.30 29.98
CA ASN A 111 9.58 -9.94 30.48
C ASN A 111 10.84 -9.03 30.52
N VAL A 112 11.80 -9.23 29.61
CA VAL A 112 13.09 -8.55 29.56
C VAL A 112 13.03 -7.36 28.62
N THR A 113 12.82 -6.15 29.14
CA THR A 113 12.68 -4.91 28.35
C THR A 113 13.99 -4.47 27.68
N THR A 114 15.15 -4.89 28.17
CA THR A 114 16.48 -4.60 27.61
C THR A 114 16.70 -5.18 26.20
N LEU A 115 15.87 -6.10 25.73
CA LEU A 115 15.90 -6.61 24.35
C LEU A 115 15.30 -5.62 23.32
N THR A 116 14.59 -4.60 23.75
CA THR A 116 13.94 -3.62 22.84
C THR A 116 14.93 -2.88 21.93
N PRO A 117 16.09 -2.41 22.39
CA PRO A 117 17.11 -1.80 21.51
C PRO A 117 17.59 -2.78 20.42
N GLY A 118 17.86 -4.04 20.79
CA GLY A 118 18.29 -5.07 19.82
C GLY A 118 17.26 -5.33 18.73
N ILE A 119 15.99 -5.43 19.10
CA ILE A 119 14.88 -5.57 18.12
C ILE A 119 14.86 -4.36 17.16
N ARG A 120 15.09 -3.14 17.67
CA ARG A 120 15.14 -1.93 16.82
C ARG A 120 16.36 -1.93 15.89
N VAL A 121 17.52 -2.28 16.39
CA VAL A 121 18.76 -2.39 15.61
C VAL A 121 18.59 -3.49 14.54
N GLY A 122 18.07 -4.67 14.89
CA GLY A 122 17.78 -5.73 13.94
C GLY A 122 16.81 -5.27 12.83
N ALA A 123 15.76 -4.51 13.20
CA ALA A 123 14.82 -3.97 12.23
C ALA A 123 15.47 -2.93 11.28
N LEU A 124 16.39 -2.11 11.77
CA LEU A 124 17.17 -1.17 10.95
C LEU A 124 18.13 -1.90 10.02
N LEU A 125 18.81 -2.94 10.50
CA LEU A 125 19.68 -3.78 9.68
C LEU A 125 18.87 -4.52 8.60
N PHE A 126 17.71 -5.09 8.95
CA PHE A 126 16.79 -5.69 7.99
C PHE A 126 16.37 -4.69 6.90
N ALA A 127 15.97 -3.47 7.30
CA ALA A 127 15.61 -2.42 6.35
C ALA A 127 16.79 -1.99 5.46
N ALA A 128 18.03 -2.02 5.96
CA ALA A 128 19.22 -1.72 5.18
C ALA A 128 19.53 -2.82 4.15
N VAL A 129 19.41 -4.08 4.53
CA VAL A 129 19.60 -5.24 3.64
C VAL A 129 18.51 -5.27 2.56
N GLU A 130 17.25 -5.05 2.97
CA GLU A 130 16.09 -5.02 2.08
C GLU A 130 15.89 -3.67 1.37
N CYS A 131 16.85 -2.76 1.41
CA CYS A 131 16.72 -1.39 0.91
C CYS A 131 16.26 -1.34 -0.56
N LYS A 132 16.80 -2.21 -1.43
CA LYS A 132 16.39 -2.31 -2.84
C LYS A 132 14.90 -2.64 -2.97
N ASN A 133 14.42 -3.66 -2.24
CA ASN A 133 13.03 -4.09 -2.29
C ASN A 133 12.10 -3.05 -1.67
N ILE A 134 12.50 -2.42 -0.57
CA ILE A 134 11.75 -1.32 0.07
C ILE A 134 11.62 -0.14 -0.88
N ILE A 135 12.69 0.25 -1.58
CA ILE A 135 12.67 1.31 -2.58
C ILE A 135 11.75 0.93 -3.75
N ASN A 136 11.80 -0.30 -4.22
CA ASN A 136 10.92 -0.78 -5.30
C ASN A 136 9.45 -0.79 -4.85
N ILE A 137 9.14 -1.22 -3.63
CA ILE A 137 7.81 -1.13 -3.04
C ILE A 137 7.35 0.34 -3.00
N PHE A 138 8.21 1.25 -2.53
CA PHE A 138 7.89 2.67 -2.48
C PHE A 138 7.62 3.27 -3.87
N LYS A 139 8.46 2.94 -4.86
CA LYS A 139 8.23 3.35 -6.26
C LYS A 139 6.89 2.83 -6.78
N LEU A 140 6.60 1.54 -6.59
CA LEU A 140 5.33 0.93 -7.01
C LEU A 140 4.12 1.59 -6.36
N LEU A 141 4.22 1.95 -5.07
CA LEU A 141 3.10 2.52 -4.32
C LEU A 141 2.86 4.00 -4.63
N PHE A 142 3.93 4.79 -4.75
CA PHE A 142 3.82 6.25 -4.74
C PHE A 142 4.34 6.93 -6.00
N LEU A 143 5.36 6.38 -6.66
CA LEU A 143 6.07 7.06 -7.75
C LEU A 143 5.83 6.47 -9.14
N ALA A 144 5.28 5.28 -9.24
CA ALA A 144 4.88 4.77 -10.55
C ALA A 144 3.71 5.63 -11.07
N PRO A 145 3.72 6.11 -12.28
CA PRO A 145 4.49 5.85 -13.48
C PRO A 145 5.70 6.79 -13.66
N LEU A 146 5.99 7.69 -12.71
CA LEU A 146 7.11 8.64 -12.84
C LEU A 146 8.46 7.93 -12.80
N VAL A 147 8.56 6.91 -11.93
CA VAL A 147 9.76 6.08 -11.77
C VAL A 147 9.34 4.62 -11.85
N PRO A 148 9.26 4.05 -13.05
CA PRO A 148 8.81 2.68 -13.22
C PRO A 148 9.78 1.68 -12.57
N VAL A 149 9.22 0.58 -12.06
CA VAL A 149 9.98 -0.56 -11.54
C VAL A 149 9.97 -1.63 -12.62
N GLU A 150 11.14 -1.89 -13.20
CA GLU A 150 11.31 -2.99 -14.16
C GLU A 150 11.57 -4.29 -13.41
N PHE A 151 10.87 -5.34 -13.81
CA PHE A 151 11.01 -6.68 -13.27
C PHE A 151 11.82 -7.54 -14.24
N TYR A 152 12.82 -8.25 -13.73
CA TYR A 152 13.66 -9.16 -14.50
C TYR A 152 13.44 -10.60 -14.03
N ALA A 153 13.22 -11.53 -14.96
CA ALA A 153 13.00 -12.94 -14.65
C ALA A 153 14.20 -13.56 -13.92
N SER A 154 15.42 -13.09 -14.20
CA SER A 154 16.65 -13.55 -13.53
C SER A 154 16.74 -13.17 -12.06
N GLU A 155 16.05 -12.09 -11.63
CA GLU A 155 15.99 -11.66 -10.23
C GLU A 155 14.88 -12.38 -9.46
N LEU A 156 13.81 -12.81 -10.14
CA LEU A 156 12.62 -13.44 -9.54
C LEU A 156 12.82 -14.96 -9.40
N THR A 157 13.86 -15.36 -8.71
CA THR A 157 14.21 -16.76 -8.47
C THR A 157 13.44 -17.36 -7.28
N THR A 158 13.42 -18.69 -7.16
CA THR A 158 12.85 -19.37 -5.97
C THR A 158 13.54 -18.90 -4.69
N ILE A 159 14.87 -18.67 -4.74
CA ILE A 159 15.64 -18.17 -3.59
C ILE A 159 15.12 -16.78 -3.19
N PHE A 160 14.93 -15.86 -4.15
CA PHE A 160 14.35 -14.54 -3.88
C PHE A 160 12.99 -14.65 -3.16
N TYR A 161 12.08 -15.51 -3.65
CA TYR A 161 10.78 -15.64 -2.98
C TYR A 161 10.89 -16.19 -1.57
N VAL A 162 11.77 -17.15 -1.32
CA VAL A 162 11.97 -17.72 0.01
C VAL A 162 12.68 -16.74 0.94
N SER A 163 13.81 -16.15 0.49
CA SER A 163 14.67 -15.32 1.34
C SER A 163 14.13 -13.94 1.62
N ASP A 164 13.61 -13.27 0.58
CA ASP A 164 13.26 -11.84 0.69
C ASP A 164 11.78 -11.63 0.97
N ILE A 165 10.92 -12.62 0.67
CA ILE A 165 9.47 -12.45 0.75
C ILE A 165 8.83 -13.39 1.77
N ILE A 166 8.86 -14.72 1.55
CA ILE A 166 8.04 -15.69 2.31
C ILE A 166 8.46 -15.72 3.76
N VAL A 167 9.74 -15.96 4.03
CA VAL A 167 10.23 -16.11 5.41
C VAL A 167 10.14 -14.80 6.16
N PRO A 168 10.63 -13.65 5.64
CA PRO A 168 10.45 -12.35 6.32
C PRO A 168 8.99 -11.99 6.53
N SER A 169 8.11 -12.20 5.54
CA SER A 169 6.68 -11.92 5.67
C SER A 169 6.04 -12.75 6.78
N ALA A 170 6.33 -14.06 6.83
CA ALA A 170 5.86 -14.96 7.88
C ALA A 170 6.41 -14.57 9.26
N ALA A 171 7.69 -14.21 9.35
CA ALA A 171 8.32 -13.76 10.59
C ALA A 171 7.66 -12.47 11.12
N PHE A 172 7.43 -11.48 10.27
CA PHE A 172 6.74 -10.24 10.66
C PHE A 172 5.26 -10.47 10.98
N ALA A 173 4.58 -11.39 10.31
CA ALA A 173 3.22 -11.78 10.66
C ALA A 173 3.19 -12.43 12.05
N ALA A 174 4.08 -13.39 12.32
CA ALA A 174 4.23 -14.00 13.64
C ALA A 174 4.58 -12.97 14.72
N LEU A 175 5.47 -12.02 14.40
CA LEU A 175 5.81 -10.90 15.28
C LEU A 175 4.58 -10.05 15.63
N ALA A 176 3.70 -9.81 14.67
CA ALA A 176 2.45 -9.09 14.90
C ALA A 176 1.50 -9.85 15.84
N PHE A 177 1.49 -11.19 15.80
CA PHE A 177 0.71 -12.03 16.73
C PHE A 177 1.31 -12.02 18.15
N VAL A 178 2.63 -12.16 18.25
CA VAL A 178 3.35 -12.22 19.55
C VAL A 178 3.39 -10.86 20.23
N SER A 179 3.41 -9.76 19.47
CA SER A 179 3.52 -8.40 20.00
C SER A 179 2.22 -7.96 20.73
N PRO A 180 2.33 -7.27 21.89
CA PRO A 180 1.18 -6.69 22.56
C PRO A 180 0.48 -5.67 21.66
N ARG A 181 -0.83 -5.43 21.93
CA ARG A 181 -1.60 -4.42 21.17
C ARG A 181 -0.93 -3.06 21.27
N GLY A 182 -0.54 -2.48 20.12
CA GLY A 182 0.13 -1.18 20.05
C GLY A 182 0.82 -0.94 18.72
N ARG A 183 1.61 0.15 18.64
CA ARG A 183 2.30 0.56 17.41
C ARG A 183 3.21 -0.52 16.83
N GLY A 184 3.93 -1.27 17.68
CA GLY A 184 4.82 -2.34 17.22
C GLY A 184 4.09 -3.45 16.45
N ARG A 185 2.94 -3.89 16.96
CA ARG A 185 2.08 -4.86 16.27
C ARG A 185 1.61 -4.35 14.91
N THR A 186 1.17 -3.09 14.85
CA THR A 186 0.71 -2.47 13.61
C THR A 186 1.82 -2.38 12.58
N ILE A 187 3.03 -1.98 12.99
CA ILE A 187 4.21 -1.89 12.10
C ILE A 187 4.59 -3.28 11.57
N ALA A 188 4.65 -4.29 12.44
CA ALA A 188 4.97 -5.65 12.03
C ALA A 188 3.92 -6.22 11.05
N ALA A 189 2.63 -6.02 11.32
CA ALA A 189 1.56 -6.43 10.41
C ALA A 189 1.62 -5.69 9.06
N ALA A 190 1.95 -4.40 9.07
CA ALA A 190 2.11 -3.61 7.86
C ALA A 190 3.33 -4.09 7.04
N ALA A 191 4.47 -4.37 7.69
CA ALA A 191 5.66 -4.91 7.03
C ALA A 191 5.37 -6.27 6.40
N ALA A 192 4.73 -7.19 7.13
CA ALA A 192 4.31 -8.49 6.60
C ALA A 192 3.39 -8.34 5.38
N GLY A 193 2.38 -7.47 5.48
CA GLY A 193 1.43 -7.23 4.39
C GLY A 193 2.07 -6.61 3.15
N LEU A 194 3.00 -5.66 3.31
CA LEU A 194 3.71 -5.03 2.21
C LEU A 194 4.65 -6.00 1.50
N LEU A 195 5.40 -6.82 2.25
CA LEU A 195 6.27 -7.86 1.68
C LEU A 195 5.47 -8.92 0.94
N ALA A 196 4.38 -9.42 1.53
CA ALA A 196 3.50 -10.38 0.89
C ALA A 196 2.86 -9.81 -0.38
N PHE A 197 2.42 -8.54 -0.34
CA PHE A 197 1.88 -7.85 -1.51
C PHE A 197 2.91 -7.73 -2.63
N PHE A 198 4.14 -7.29 -2.31
CA PHE A 198 5.22 -7.19 -3.28
C PHE A 198 5.58 -8.55 -3.88
N GLY A 199 5.63 -9.61 -3.05
CA GLY A 199 5.86 -10.97 -3.50
C GLY A 199 4.78 -11.48 -4.46
N LEU A 200 3.49 -11.28 -4.13
CA LEU A 200 2.39 -11.66 -5.01
C LEU A 200 2.41 -10.87 -6.33
N PHE A 201 2.72 -9.59 -6.26
CA PHE A 201 2.80 -8.76 -7.47
C PHE A 201 4.00 -9.14 -8.35
N SER A 202 5.19 -9.36 -7.76
CA SER A 202 6.36 -9.82 -8.51
C SER A 202 6.15 -11.20 -9.12
N PHE A 203 5.45 -12.10 -8.42
CA PHE A 203 5.04 -13.40 -8.96
C PHE A 203 4.08 -13.26 -10.15
N TYR A 204 3.08 -12.40 -10.04
CA TYR A 204 2.18 -12.07 -11.14
C TYR A 204 2.98 -11.55 -12.35
N MET A 205 3.95 -10.65 -12.15
CA MET A 205 4.81 -10.14 -13.22
C MET A 205 5.68 -11.23 -13.84
N LEU A 206 6.21 -12.17 -13.03
CA LEU A 206 6.95 -13.33 -13.53
C LEU A 206 6.08 -14.21 -14.44
N VAL A 207 4.88 -14.54 -14.01
CA VAL A 207 3.91 -15.31 -14.81
C VAL A 207 3.59 -14.58 -16.13
N LYS A 208 3.34 -13.27 -16.07
CA LYS A 208 3.07 -12.43 -17.25
C LYS A 208 4.27 -12.40 -18.21
N MET A 209 5.51 -12.33 -17.70
CA MET A 209 6.73 -12.42 -18.51
C MET A 209 6.85 -13.77 -19.22
N GLN A 210 6.58 -14.87 -18.51
CA GLN A 210 6.63 -16.19 -19.10
C GLN A 210 5.60 -16.37 -20.24
N PHE A 211 4.37 -15.92 -20.05
CA PHE A 211 3.34 -15.96 -21.11
C PHE A 211 3.67 -15.04 -22.30
N ALA A 212 4.33 -13.92 -22.04
CA ALA A 212 4.74 -12.98 -23.10
C ALA A 212 6.07 -13.35 -23.77
N GLY A 213 6.81 -14.37 -23.29
CA GLY A 213 8.13 -14.74 -23.78
C GLY A 213 9.19 -13.66 -23.58
N LYS A 214 9.04 -12.81 -22.55
CA LYS A 214 9.93 -11.67 -22.27
C LYS A 214 10.83 -11.95 -21.08
N ILE A 215 12.06 -11.44 -21.14
CA ILE A 215 13.05 -11.57 -20.04
C ILE A 215 12.84 -10.47 -19.00
N SER A 216 12.30 -9.31 -19.41
CA SER A 216 11.95 -8.21 -18.52
C SER A 216 10.60 -7.61 -18.88
N LEU A 217 9.92 -7.03 -17.91
CA LEU A 217 8.63 -6.38 -18.10
C LEU A 217 8.48 -5.17 -17.17
N LEU A 218 7.95 -4.08 -17.73
CA LEU A 218 7.43 -2.95 -16.97
C LEU A 218 5.93 -3.15 -16.72
N PRO A 219 5.43 -2.87 -15.52
CA PRO A 219 4.00 -2.84 -15.27
C PRO A 219 3.30 -1.85 -16.20
N ASP A 220 2.22 -2.27 -16.82
CA ASP A 220 1.37 -1.42 -17.64
C ASP A 220 0.23 -0.77 -16.83
N PHE A 221 -0.63 0.00 -17.53
CA PHE A 221 -1.76 0.67 -16.88
C PHE A 221 -2.73 -0.33 -16.23
N ALA A 222 -2.94 -1.50 -16.82
CA ALA A 222 -3.82 -2.53 -16.28
C ALA A 222 -3.24 -3.11 -14.97
N ASP A 223 -1.93 -3.33 -14.92
CA ASP A 223 -1.22 -3.80 -13.72
C ASP A 223 -1.36 -2.80 -12.57
N TYR A 224 -1.13 -1.51 -12.86
CA TYR A 224 -1.30 -0.44 -11.86
C TYR A 224 -2.74 -0.32 -11.37
N THR A 225 -3.70 -0.51 -12.26
CA THR A 225 -5.12 -0.50 -11.92
C THR A 225 -5.50 -1.67 -11.04
N LEU A 226 -5.01 -2.88 -11.36
CA LEU A 226 -5.19 -4.07 -10.53
C LEU A 226 -4.67 -3.81 -9.10
N MET A 227 -3.44 -3.31 -8.98
CA MET A 227 -2.88 -2.95 -7.67
C MET A 227 -3.75 -1.94 -6.92
N THR A 228 -4.21 -0.89 -7.60
CA THR A 228 -5.04 0.16 -6.99
C THR A 228 -6.34 -0.42 -6.42
N ASN A 229 -7.02 -1.27 -7.20
CA ASN A 229 -8.25 -1.93 -6.77
C ASN A 229 -8.00 -2.89 -5.60
N LEU A 230 -6.88 -3.63 -5.60
CA LEU A 230 -6.50 -4.48 -4.47
C LEU A 230 -6.24 -3.67 -3.19
N PHE A 231 -5.61 -2.49 -3.29
CA PHE A 231 -5.45 -1.59 -2.15
C PHE A 231 -6.78 -1.06 -1.62
N LEU A 232 -7.69 -0.67 -2.49
CA LEU A 232 -9.02 -0.22 -2.09
C LEU A 232 -9.83 -1.33 -1.41
N LEU A 233 -9.78 -2.56 -1.94
CA LEU A 233 -10.41 -3.75 -1.33
C LEU A 233 -9.72 -4.14 -0.01
N GLY A 234 -8.38 -4.11 0.03
CA GLY A 234 -7.61 -4.38 1.25
C GLY A 234 -7.93 -3.40 2.37
N ALA A 235 -8.20 -2.14 2.03
CA ALA A 235 -8.64 -1.14 3.00
C ALA A 235 -9.98 -1.51 3.65
N LEU A 236 -10.92 -2.09 2.87
CA LEU A 236 -12.20 -2.58 3.41
C LEU A 236 -11.99 -3.71 4.41
N THR A 237 -11.18 -4.71 4.05
CA THR A 237 -10.91 -5.84 4.95
C THR A 237 -10.25 -5.39 6.25
N CYS A 238 -9.33 -4.43 6.19
CA CYS A 238 -8.71 -3.83 7.37
C CYS A 238 -9.68 -2.96 8.18
N ALA A 239 -10.60 -2.24 7.53
CA ALA A 239 -11.59 -1.40 8.21
C ALA A 239 -12.62 -2.23 8.98
N TYR A 240 -13.03 -3.38 8.44
CA TYR A 240 -13.91 -4.33 9.13
C TYR A 240 -13.18 -5.18 10.18
N GLY A 241 -11.85 -5.29 10.07
CA GLY A 241 -11.00 -5.96 11.04
C GLY A 241 -10.69 -5.09 12.27
N SER A 242 -9.88 -5.65 13.19
CA SER A 242 -9.51 -4.98 14.45
C SER A 242 -8.57 -3.77 14.26
N ASN A 243 -8.02 -3.53 13.07
CA ASN A 243 -6.93 -2.57 12.84
C ASN A 243 -7.36 -1.36 11.97
N ARG A 244 -8.23 -0.52 12.53
CA ARG A 244 -8.79 0.66 11.84
C ARG A 244 -7.72 1.64 11.33
N LEU A 245 -6.57 1.76 12.00
CA LEU A 245 -5.49 2.65 11.56
C LEU A 245 -4.85 2.13 10.26
N LEU A 246 -4.53 0.83 10.21
CA LEU A 246 -3.99 0.21 9.01
C LEU A 246 -4.96 0.35 7.82
N GLY A 247 -6.25 0.13 8.05
CA GLY A 247 -7.28 0.33 7.03
C GLY A 247 -7.29 1.74 6.45
N LYS A 248 -7.15 2.77 7.31
CA LYS A 248 -7.06 4.17 6.86
C LYS A 248 -5.81 4.42 6.02
N VAL A 249 -4.66 3.90 6.42
CA VAL A 249 -3.40 4.05 5.68
C VAL A 249 -3.47 3.37 4.32
N VAL A 250 -3.93 2.12 4.28
CA VAL A 250 -4.09 1.36 3.02
C VAL A 250 -5.08 2.06 2.09
N PHE A 251 -6.18 2.60 2.65
CA PHE A 251 -7.15 3.37 1.89
C PHE A 251 -6.56 4.67 1.31
N ALA A 252 -5.79 5.41 2.12
CA ALA A 252 -5.12 6.62 1.67
C ALA A 252 -4.13 6.35 0.52
N VAL A 253 -3.37 5.24 0.60
CA VAL A 253 -2.50 4.79 -0.50
C VAL A 253 -3.33 4.44 -1.73
N GLY A 254 -4.44 3.70 -1.59
CA GLY A 254 -5.36 3.39 -2.69
C GLY A 254 -5.93 4.64 -3.36
N LEU A 255 -6.35 5.64 -2.58
CA LEU A 255 -6.83 6.94 -3.08
C LEU A 255 -5.73 7.72 -3.80
N TRP A 256 -4.54 7.79 -3.23
CA TRP A 256 -3.38 8.43 -3.87
C TRP A 256 -3.08 7.79 -5.22
N ARG A 257 -3.06 6.46 -5.29
CA ARG A 257 -2.83 5.72 -6.53
C ARG A 257 -3.94 5.98 -7.56
N LEU A 258 -5.19 5.94 -7.14
CA LEU A 258 -6.33 6.24 -8.00
C LEU A 258 -6.22 7.64 -8.60
N PHE A 259 -5.82 8.63 -7.80
CA PHE A 259 -5.65 10.00 -8.24
C PHE A 259 -4.41 10.15 -9.14
N ALA A 260 -3.24 9.70 -8.69
CA ALA A 260 -1.98 9.89 -9.42
C ALA A 260 -1.91 9.09 -10.73
N LEU A 261 -2.35 7.83 -10.70
CA LEU A 261 -2.27 6.91 -11.84
C LEU A 261 -3.52 6.95 -12.72
N GLY A 262 -4.69 7.07 -12.09
CA GLY A 262 -5.96 7.03 -12.81
C GLY A 262 -6.36 8.35 -13.44
N LEU A 263 -6.02 9.47 -12.80
CA LEU A 263 -6.52 10.80 -13.19
C LEU A 263 -5.42 11.77 -13.64
N LEU A 264 -4.17 11.58 -13.22
CA LEU A 264 -3.06 12.49 -13.59
C LEU A 264 -2.01 11.79 -14.45
N CYS A 265 -0.83 11.61 -13.88
CA CYS A 265 0.39 11.24 -14.63
C CYS A 265 0.31 9.90 -15.36
N GLY A 266 -0.39 8.90 -14.80
CA GLY A 266 -0.54 7.56 -15.39
C GLY A 266 -1.83 7.39 -16.19
N SER A 267 -2.66 8.42 -16.24
CA SER A 267 -3.96 8.34 -16.89
C SER A 267 -3.84 8.09 -18.40
N PRO A 268 -4.62 7.15 -18.94
CA PRO A 268 -4.70 6.94 -20.39
C PRO A 268 -5.26 8.15 -21.14
N PHE A 269 -5.86 9.12 -20.44
CA PHE A 269 -6.29 10.39 -21.03
C PHE A 269 -5.12 11.28 -21.46
N PHE A 270 -3.99 11.19 -20.78
CA PHE A 270 -2.81 12.03 -21.04
C PHE A 270 -1.61 11.25 -21.61
N ASN A 271 -1.61 9.94 -21.49
CA ASN A 271 -0.56 9.07 -22.01
C ASN A 271 -1.08 8.18 -23.16
N ARG A 272 -0.21 7.88 -24.10
CA ARG A 272 -0.51 6.97 -25.24
C ARG A 272 -0.52 5.51 -24.77
N VAL A 273 -1.52 5.16 -23.95
CA VAL A 273 -1.72 3.79 -23.50
C VAL A 273 -2.91 3.20 -24.24
N GLU A 274 -2.73 2.05 -24.84
CA GLU A 274 -3.83 1.31 -25.44
C GLU A 274 -4.70 0.72 -24.34
N VAL A 275 -5.91 1.20 -24.21
CA VAL A 275 -6.87 0.71 -23.23
C VAL A 275 -8.14 0.28 -23.95
N PHE A 276 -8.54 -0.96 -23.75
CA PHE A 276 -9.79 -1.50 -24.24
C PHE A 276 -10.92 -1.30 -23.24
N LEU A 277 -12.17 -1.46 -23.70
CA LEU A 277 -13.36 -1.28 -22.86
C LEU A 277 -13.30 -2.07 -21.53
N PRO A 278 -12.92 -3.37 -21.48
CA PRO A 278 -12.79 -4.09 -20.23
C PRO A 278 -11.79 -3.45 -19.26
N GLY A 279 -10.64 -2.98 -19.76
CA GLY A 279 -9.64 -2.28 -18.95
C GLY A 279 -10.17 -0.97 -18.39
N THR A 280 -10.94 -0.21 -19.17
CA THR A 280 -11.59 1.03 -18.73
C THR A 280 -12.64 0.76 -17.65
N LEU A 281 -13.48 -0.26 -17.84
CA LEU A 281 -14.47 -0.67 -16.84
C LEU A 281 -13.79 -1.10 -15.54
N PHE A 282 -12.68 -1.80 -15.62
CA PHE A 282 -11.91 -2.22 -14.45
C PHE A 282 -11.21 -1.04 -13.79
N ALA A 283 -10.68 -0.09 -14.57
CA ALA A 283 -9.94 1.06 -14.04
C ALA A 283 -10.83 2.05 -13.29
N TYR A 284 -12.02 2.32 -13.78
CA TYR A 284 -12.91 3.35 -13.24
C TYR A 284 -14.21 2.80 -12.67
N GLY A 285 -14.70 1.68 -13.19
CA GLY A 285 -15.92 1.04 -12.73
C GLY A 285 -15.72 0.28 -11.43
N ALA A 286 -14.62 -0.46 -11.26
CA ALA A 286 -14.34 -1.18 -10.02
C ALA A 286 -14.20 -0.23 -8.82
N PRO A 287 -13.40 0.88 -8.87
CA PRO A 287 -13.40 1.87 -7.79
C PRO A 287 -14.76 2.49 -7.51
N MET A 288 -15.56 2.77 -8.57
CA MET A 288 -16.93 3.28 -8.40
C MET A 288 -17.77 2.31 -7.57
N LEU A 289 -17.75 1.02 -7.89
CA LEU A 289 -18.49 -0.01 -7.16
C LEU A 289 -17.98 -0.17 -5.72
N ILE A 290 -16.67 -0.12 -5.50
CA ILE A 290 -16.07 -0.17 -4.17
C ILE A 290 -16.56 1.01 -3.31
N PHE A 291 -16.54 2.24 -3.85
CA PHE A 291 -17.04 3.41 -3.12
C PHE A 291 -18.55 3.35 -2.88
N ALA A 292 -19.33 2.88 -3.84
CA ALA A 292 -20.77 2.67 -3.67
C ALA A 292 -21.05 1.63 -2.56
N PHE A 293 -20.31 0.54 -2.53
CA PHE A 293 -20.39 -0.46 -1.45
C PHE A 293 -20.00 0.12 -0.09
N CYS A 294 -18.91 0.91 -0.02
CA CYS A 294 -18.50 1.62 1.20
C CYS A 294 -19.60 2.56 1.68
N ALA A 295 -20.23 3.30 0.76
CA ALA A 295 -21.32 4.19 1.08
C ALA A 295 -22.55 3.46 1.65
N PHE A 296 -22.81 2.26 1.14
CA PHE A 296 -23.91 1.42 1.65
C PHE A 296 -23.65 0.90 3.09
N LYS A 297 -22.39 0.67 3.44
CA LYS A 297 -21.97 0.11 4.74
C LYS A 297 -21.61 1.16 5.79
N THR A 298 -21.56 2.43 5.45
CA THR A 298 -21.17 3.53 6.35
C THR A 298 -22.33 4.51 6.57
N ASN A 299 -22.22 5.34 7.61
CA ASN A 299 -23.25 6.32 7.96
C ASN A 299 -22.65 7.74 8.10
N GLY A 300 -23.52 8.73 8.06
CA GLY A 300 -23.16 10.15 8.27
C GLY A 300 -22.22 10.72 7.20
N ASN A 301 -21.35 11.63 7.58
CA ASN A 301 -20.45 12.34 6.67
C ASN A 301 -19.51 11.42 5.87
N ILE A 302 -19.13 10.27 6.43
CA ILE A 302 -18.27 9.29 5.76
C ILE A 302 -19.01 8.67 4.57
N ARG A 303 -20.28 8.29 4.76
CA ARG A 303 -21.17 7.83 3.69
C ARG A 303 -21.26 8.85 2.57
N ASP A 304 -21.51 10.10 2.93
CA ASP A 304 -21.67 11.18 1.95
C ASP A 304 -20.42 11.39 1.10
N ASN A 305 -19.24 11.28 1.70
CA ASN A 305 -17.97 11.35 0.96
C ASN A 305 -17.80 10.17 0.00
N PHE A 306 -18.12 8.94 0.41
CA PHE A 306 -18.08 7.79 -0.49
C PHE A 306 -19.07 7.92 -1.66
N VAL A 307 -20.26 8.43 -1.41
CA VAL A 307 -21.25 8.72 -2.45
C VAL A 307 -20.70 9.71 -3.47
N ARG A 308 -20.06 10.80 -3.01
CA ARG A 308 -19.45 11.79 -3.90
C ARG A 308 -18.29 11.21 -4.70
N MET A 309 -17.47 10.35 -4.09
CA MET A 309 -16.38 9.64 -4.79
C MET A 309 -16.93 8.66 -5.84
N ALA A 310 -17.99 7.92 -5.53
CA ALA A 310 -18.66 7.04 -6.49
C ALA A 310 -19.26 7.83 -7.66
N ALA A 311 -19.87 8.99 -7.40
CA ALA A 311 -20.37 9.90 -8.43
C ALA A 311 -19.23 10.40 -9.33
N LEU A 312 -18.12 10.86 -8.75
CA LEU A 312 -16.95 11.29 -9.53
C LEU A 312 -16.42 10.16 -10.42
N MET A 313 -16.30 8.94 -9.90
CA MET A 313 -15.85 7.79 -10.68
C MET A 313 -16.83 7.43 -11.79
N SER A 314 -18.15 7.54 -11.56
CA SER A 314 -19.15 7.30 -12.60
C SER A 314 -19.08 8.34 -13.72
N PHE A 315 -18.79 9.61 -13.41
CA PHE A 315 -18.57 10.66 -14.41
C PHE A 315 -17.34 10.35 -15.29
N ILE A 316 -16.22 9.97 -14.66
CA ILE A 316 -14.99 9.62 -15.37
C ILE A 316 -15.20 8.38 -16.23
N LEU A 317 -15.85 7.35 -15.67
CA LEU A 317 -16.18 6.12 -16.40
C LEU A 317 -17.01 6.39 -17.65
N VAL A 318 -18.09 7.15 -17.50
CA VAL A 318 -18.98 7.49 -18.62
C VAL A 318 -18.23 8.30 -19.68
N SER A 319 -17.40 9.26 -19.26
CA SER A 319 -16.58 10.05 -20.18
C SER A 319 -15.56 9.19 -20.92
N ALA A 320 -14.91 8.24 -20.22
CA ALA A 320 -13.95 7.31 -20.84
C ALA A 320 -14.62 6.36 -21.83
N VAL A 321 -15.81 5.83 -21.49
CA VAL A 321 -16.58 4.95 -22.40
C VAL A 321 -17.00 5.71 -23.66
N LEU A 322 -17.46 6.95 -23.53
CA LEU A 322 -17.77 7.79 -24.68
C LEU A 322 -16.54 8.04 -25.56
N THR A 323 -15.40 8.39 -24.95
CA THR A 323 -14.16 8.61 -25.70
C THR A 323 -13.77 7.36 -26.50
N LEU A 324 -13.87 6.18 -25.88
CA LEU A 324 -13.60 4.92 -26.57
C LEU A 324 -14.61 4.63 -27.68
N ALA A 325 -15.88 4.93 -27.47
CA ALA A 325 -16.93 4.68 -28.46
C ALA A 325 -16.72 5.52 -29.73
N PHE A 326 -16.37 6.80 -29.58
CA PHE A 326 -16.16 7.71 -30.69
C PHE A 326 -14.78 7.57 -31.35
N TYR A 327 -13.72 7.44 -30.52
CA TYR A 327 -12.34 7.58 -30.99
C TYR A 327 -11.52 6.30 -30.89
N ARG A 328 -12.05 5.24 -30.30
CA ARG A 328 -11.37 3.95 -30.05
C ARG A 328 -10.06 4.08 -29.26
N ARG A 329 -9.81 5.24 -28.63
CA ARG A 329 -8.64 5.55 -27.81
C ARG A 329 -9.02 6.55 -26.73
N LEU A 330 -8.25 6.57 -25.60
CA LEU A 330 -8.48 7.50 -24.52
C LEU A 330 -7.53 8.72 -24.53
N TYR A 331 -6.47 8.71 -25.30
CA TYR A 331 -5.45 9.75 -25.33
C TYR A 331 -6.00 11.06 -25.91
N LEU A 332 -6.34 12.03 -25.05
CA LEU A 332 -7.00 13.28 -25.41
C LEU A 332 -6.16 14.22 -26.29
N PRO A 333 -4.84 14.44 -26.04
CA PRO A 333 -4.05 15.40 -26.81
C PRO A 333 -3.96 15.11 -28.30
N GLY A 334 -4.32 13.91 -28.74
CA GLY A 334 -4.32 13.54 -30.16
C GLY A 334 -5.72 13.44 -30.78
N ILE A 335 -6.77 13.83 -30.05
CA ILE A 335 -8.15 13.76 -30.51
C ILE A 335 -8.57 15.13 -31.04
N ARG A 336 -9.06 15.16 -32.28
CA ARG A 336 -9.84 16.27 -32.79
C ARG A 336 -11.31 15.93 -32.55
N PHE A 337 -11.94 16.69 -31.67
CA PHE A 337 -13.35 16.52 -31.36
C PHE A 337 -14.17 17.07 -32.55
N ASP A 338 -15.00 16.23 -33.12
CA ASP A 338 -16.02 16.63 -34.12
C ASP A 338 -17.28 17.12 -33.39
N ASP A 339 -18.08 17.91 -34.05
CA ASP A 339 -19.29 18.53 -33.46
C ASP A 339 -20.23 17.46 -32.90
N GLY A 340 -20.40 16.33 -33.61
CA GLY A 340 -21.27 15.25 -33.17
C GLY A 340 -20.82 14.64 -31.83
N SER A 341 -19.52 14.46 -31.61
CA SER A 341 -18.99 13.94 -30.37
C SER A 341 -19.12 14.96 -29.23
N VAL A 342 -18.89 16.24 -29.52
CA VAL A 342 -19.01 17.33 -28.52
C VAL A 342 -20.44 17.40 -27.97
N PHE A 343 -21.45 17.31 -28.82
CA PHE A 343 -22.86 17.30 -28.41
C PHE A 343 -23.22 16.02 -27.64
N ALA A 344 -22.69 14.86 -28.07
CA ALA A 344 -22.92 13.60 -27.37
C ALA A 344 -22.41 13.63 -25.91
N TYR A 345 -21.24 14.23 -25.67
CA TYR A 345 -20.74 14.44 -24.29
C TYR A 345 -21.70 15.29 -23.46
N SER A 346 -22.18 16.41 -24.02
CA SER A 346 -23.10 17.28 -23.32
C SER A 346 -24.42 16.59 -22.98
N ALA A 347 -24.99 15.83 -23.93
CA ALA A 347 -26.23 15.10 -23.72
C ALA A 347 -26.07 14.00 -22.65
N VAL A 348 -25.01 13.19 -22.72
CA VAL A 348 -24.80 12.10 -21.78
C VAL A 348 -24.46 12.60 -20.38
N TRP A 349 -23.66 13.66 -20.26
CA TRP A 349 -23.37 14.27 -18.96
C TRP A 349 -24.62 14.91 -18.34
N LEU A 350 -25.51 15.52 -19.14
CA LEU A 350 -26.79 16.02 -18.67
C LEU A 350 -27.67 14.88 -18.14
N ILE A 351 -27.79 13.79 -18.91
CA ILE A 351 -28.52 12.58 -18.46
C ILE A 351 -27.94 12.06 -17.15
N LEU A 352 -26.63 11.96 -17.03
CA LEU A 352 -25.97 11.50 -15.82
C LEU A 352 -26.27 12.44 -14.62
N GLY A 353 -26.24 13.74 -14.83
CA GLY A 353 -26.61 14.74 -13.82
C GLY A 353 -28.06 14.59 -13.35
N CYS A 354 -28.99 14.36 -14.29
CA CYS A 354 -30.39 14.08 -13.99
C CYS A 354 -30.58 12.76 -13.23
N LEU A 355 -29.85 11.69 -13.61
CA LEU A 355 -29.87 10.43 -12.88
C LEU A 355 -29.36 10.58 -11.43
N TRP A 356 -28.30 11.38 -11.22
CA TRP A 356 -27.84 11.67 -9.87
C TRP A 356 -28.88 12.48 -9.10
N LEU A 357 -29.59 13.40 -9.75
CA LEU A 357 -30.65 14.19 -9.12
C LEU A 357 -31.82 13.29 -8.69
N VAL A 358 -32.21 12.32 -9.54
CA VAL A 358 -33.22 11.32 -9.17
C VAL A 358 -32.71 10.44 -8.01
N ALA A 359 -31.47 9.99 -8.06
CA ALA A 359 -30.89 9.22 -6.96
C ALA A 359 -30.77 10.04 -5.65
N ALA A 360 -30.69 11.37 -5.76
CA ALA A 360 -30.63 12.29 -4.61
C ALA A 360 -31.89 12.26 -3.74
N PHE A 361 -33.04 11.79 -4.26
CA PHE A 361 -34.24 11.53 -3.43
C PHE A 361 -34.00 10.49 -2.34
N ARG A 362 -33.12 9.51 -2.62
CA ARG A 362 -32.71 8.50 -1.65
C ARG A 362 -31.43 8.85 -0.92
N CYS A 363 -30.56 9.63 -1.54
CA CYS A 363 -29.24 10.00 -1.00
C CYS A 363 -28.94 11.48 -1.22
N ARG A 364 -29.24 12.33 -0.23
CA ARG A 364 -29.08 13.79 -0.31
C ARG A 364 -27.65 14.24 -0.64
N ALA A 365 -26.64 13.40 -0.39
CA ALA A 365 -25.25 13.69 -0.73
C ALA A 365 -25.02 13.90 -2.23
N LEU A 366 -25.87 13.36 -3.11
CA LEU A 366 -25.80 13.52 -4.57
C LEU A 366 -26.34 14.86 -5.06
N VAL A 367 -27.08 15.62 -4.27
CA VAL A 367 -27.68 16.90 -4.70
C VAL A 367 -26.59 17.86 -5.23
N LYS A 368 -25.52 18.08 -4.44
CA LYS A 368 -24.44 18.99 -4.84
C LYS A 368 -23.69 18.52 -6.09
N PRO A 369 -23.24 17.25 -6.20
CA PRO A 369 -22.63 16.75 -7.44
C PRO A 369 -23.55 16.83 -8.66
N ALA A 370 -24.84 16.50 -8.50
CA ALA A 370 -25.81 16.55 -9.59
C ALA A 370 -25.96 17.96 -10.16
N PHE A 371 -26.20 18.96 -9.28
CA PHE A 371 -26.27 20.36 -9.72
C PHE A 371 -24.95 20.86 -10.27
N GLY A 372 -23.82 20.49 -9.64
CA GLY A 372 -22.49 20.84 -10.14
C GLY A 372 -22.27 20.35 -11.58
N LEU A 373 -22.63 19.08 -11.88
CA LEU A 373 -22.52 18.53 -13.22
C LEU A 373 -23.48 19.22 -14.20
N ILE A 374 -24.73 19.45 -13.81
CA ILE A 374 -25.72 20.12 -14.67
C ILE A 374 -25.24 21.55 -15.00
N TYR A 375 -24.79 22.34 -14.01
CA TYR A 375 -24.23 23.67 -14.26
C TYR A 375 -22.97 23.63 -15.14
N PHE A 376 -22.12 22.64 -14.95
CA PHE A 376 -20.96 22.45 -15.81
C PHE A 376 -21.35 22.19 -17.25
N VAL A 377 -22.33 21.32 -17.50
CA VAL A 377 -22.85 21.02 -18.84
C VAL A 377 -23.47 22.26 -19.46
N ILE A 378 -24.26 23.02 -18.69
CA ILE A 378 -24.86 24.27 -19.14
C ILE A 378 -23.76 25.25 -19.55
N ALA A 379 -22.74 25.48 -18.71
CA ALA A 379 -21.64 26.36 -19.05
C ALA A 379 -20.90 25.88 -20.32
N LYS A 380 -20.66 24.58 -20.45
CA LYS A 380 -20.04 24.00 -21.65
C LYS A 380 -20.88 24.27 -22.91
N VAL A 381 -22.19 24.02 -22.84
CA VAL A 381 -23.10 24.26 -23.97
C VAL A 381 -23.06 25.73 -24.36
N PHE A 382 -23.16 26.67 -23.42
CA PHE A 382 -23.11 28.10 -23.72
C PHE A 382 -21.78 28.59 -24.27
N LEU A 383 -20.66 28.12 -23.67
CA LEU A 383 -19.34 28.63 -24.03
C LEU A 383 -18.74 27.96 -25.24
N TYR A 384 -19.11 26.71 -25.49
CA TYR A 384 -18.46 25.90 -26.51
C TYR A 384 -19.44 25.41 -27.57
N ASP A 385 -20.50 24.67 -27.22
CA ASP A 385 -21.37 24.01 -28.19
C ASP A 385 -22.16 25.02 -29.03
N VAL A 386 -22.68 26.09 -28.38
CA VAL A 386 -23.47 27.14 -29.06
C VAL A 386 -22.58 28.04 -29.92
N SER A 387 -21.29 28.19 -29.59
CA SER A 387 -20.37 29.00 -30.41
C SER A 387 -20.09 28.40 -31.79
N SER A 388 -20.23 27.09 -31.93
CA SER A 388 -20.04 26.36 -33.20
C SER A 388 -21.30 26.24 -34.03
N LEU A 389 -22.49 26.61 -33.50
CA LEU A 389 -23.75 26.53 -34.18
C LEU A 389 -24.15 27.85 -34.89
N ASP A 390 -24.65 27.75 -36.08
CA ASP A 390 -25.16 28.92 -36.84
C ASP A 390 -26.70 28.96 -36.94
N GLY A 391 -27.21 30.17 -36.95
CA GLY A 391 -28.60 30.47 -37.26
C GLY A 391 -29.61 29.84 -36.31
N ILE A 392 -30.61 29.16 -36.89
CA ILE A 392 -31.79 28.64 -36.17
C ILE A 392 -31.44 27.54 -35.17
N TRP A 393 -30.37 26.79 -35.39
CA TRP A 393 -29.91 25.74 -34.50
C TRP A 393 -29.39 26.31 -33.18
N ARG A 394 -28.73 27.48 -33.21
CA ARG A 394 -28.28 28.18 -32.04
C ARG A 394 -29.46 28.63 -31.16
N ILE A 395 -30.50 29.14 -31.80
CA ILE A 395 -31.72 29.57 -31.12
C ILE A 395 -32.43 28.38 -30.48
N SER A 396 -32.61 27.29 -31.23
CA SER A 396 -33.24 26.06 -30.72
C SER A 396 -32.51 25.42 -29.57
N ALA A 397 -31.17 25.39 -29.58
CA ALA A 397 -30.34 24.89 -28.48
C ALA A 397 -30.52 25.74 -27.21
N LEU A 398 -30.56 27.07 -27.34
CA LEU A 398 -30.78 27.98 -26.23
C LEU A 398 -32.17 27.81 -25.61
N PHE A 399 -33.24 27.65 -26.43
CA PHE A 399 -34.59 27.39 -25.94
C PHE A 399 -34.69 26.04 -25.23
N GLY A 400 -34.08 24.97 -25.76
CA GLY A 400 -34.04 23.66 -25.12
C GLY A 400 -33.35 23.71 -23.76
N LEU A 401 -32.25 24.43 -23.69
CA LEU A 401 -31.51 24.62 -22.44
C LEU A 401 -32.34 25.44 -21.41
N ALA A 402 -32.96 26.56 -21.82
CA ALA A 402 -33.80 27.35 -20.94
C ALA A 402 -34.97 26.53 -20.40
N GLY A 403 -35.63 25.73 -21.24
CA GLY A 403 -36.67 24.79 -20.84
C GLY A 403 -36.19 23.75 -19.82
N SER A 404 -35.03 23.15 -20.04
CA SER A 404 -34.45 22.19 -19.09
C SER A 404 -34.11 22.80 -17.74
N LEU A 405 -33.61 24.04 -17.72
CA LEU A 405 -33.34 24.79 -16.50
C LEU A 405 -34.61 25.11 -15.69
N LEU A 406 -35.71 25.48 -16.39
CA LEU A 406 -36.98 25.72 -15.73
C LEU A 406 -37.52 24.43 -15.07
N VAL A 407 -37.48 23.31 -15.76
CA VAL A 407 -37.93 22.03 -15.22
C VAL A 407 -37.07 21.61 -13.99
N ILE A 408 -35.77 21.78 -14.07
CA ILE A 408 -34.84 21.46 -12.96
C ILE A 408 -35.10 22.42 -11.79
N SER A 409 -35.27 23.72 -12.02
CA SER A 409 -35.53 24.71 -10.99
C SER A 409 -36.88 24.46 -10.31
N TYR A 410 -37.92 24.14 -11.07
CA TYR A 410 -39.22 23.76 -10.54
C TYR A 410 -39.14 22.47 -9.70
N GLY A 411 -38.47 21.43 -10.18
CA GLY A 411 -38.25 20.20 -9.44
C GLY A 411 -37.51 20.45 -8.14
N TYR A 412 -36.45 21.26 -8.17
CA TYR A 412 -35.70 21.62 -6.96
C TYR A 412 -36.54 22.34 -5.92
N SER A 413 -37.28 23.36 -6.34
CA SER A 413 -38.13 24.14 -5.44
C SER A 413 -39.23 23.29 -4.80
N ARG A 414 -39.79 22.32 -5.55
CA ARG A 414 -40.89 21.50 -5.06
C ARG A 414 -40.42 20.35 -4.15
N TRP A 415 -39.25 19.79 -4.41
CA TRP A 415 -38.83 18.55 -3.75
C TRP A 415 -37.69 18.69 -2.75
N PHE A 416 -36.87 19.73 -2.89
CA PHE A 416 -35.64 19.88 -2.07
C PHE A 416 -35.63 21.09 -1.15
N GLN A 417 -36.52 22.10 -1.36
CA GLN A 417 -36.64 23.18 -0.41
C GLN A 417 -37.31 22.67 0.88
N PRO A 418 -36.78 22.99 2.08
CA PRO A 418 -37.48 22.75 3.31
C PRO A 418 -38.78 23.47 3.29
N LYS A 419 -39.92 22.78 3.54
CA LYS A 419 -41.20 23.45 3.81
C LYS A 419 -40.94 24.45 4.93
N LYS A 420 -41.10 25.75 4.65
CA LYS A 420 -41.17 26.76 5.71
C LYS A 420 -42.32 26.33 6.62
N GLU A 421 -41.99 25.94 7.84
CA GLU A 421 -42.99 25.79 8.88
C GLU A 421 -43.58 27.20 9.04
N THR A 422 -44.83 27.38 8.62
CA THR A 422 -45.64 28.54 8.95
C THR A 422 -45.81 28.51 10.45
N VAL A 423 -45.10 29.40 11.13
CA VAL A 423 -45.31 29.76 12.54
C VAL A 423 -46.67 30.41 12.72
#